data_4979200081a56765de02ad3ce49cd5c8
#
_entry.id   4979200081a56765de02ad3ce49cd5c8
#
_cell.length_a   1.000
_cell.length_b   1.000
_cell.length_c   1.000
_cell.angle_alpha   90.00
_cell.angle_beta   90.00
_cell.angle_gamma   90.00
#
_symmetry.space_group_name_H-M   'P 1'
#
loop_
_entity.id
_entity.type
_entity.pdbx_description
1 polymer ?
#
loop_
_entity_poly.entity_id
_entity_poly.type
_entity_poly.pdbx_seq_one_letter_code
_entity_poly.pdbx_strand_id
1 'polypeptide(L)'
;HKYGKPEWKWSDDKKSATATFTCENDKSHVEKLEATVTSNTTAAKCEEDGATVYTATVSFDGQDYTDTQKDVIKATGHKYGKPEWKWTDDNKTATATFTCENDKSHVKTEEAKISEKSEDATCTKAGKVTYTATVKLNGETYTDTKVVDGTALGHDYKVSEKDGWKWTADKEKGYTAVATFVCSRCKDSHDVTADVK
;
A
#
# COMPACT_ATOMS: atom_id res chain seq x y z
N HIS A 1 -67.69 -5.66 17.58
CA HIS A 1 -66.45 -6.46 17.71
C HIS A 1 -65.39 -5.63 18.45
N LYS A 2 -64.51 -6.28 19.19
CA LYS A 2 -63.34 -5.67 19.83
C LYS A 2 -62.10 -6.42 19.34
N TYR A 3 -61.29 -5.78 18.53
CA TYR A 3 -60.06 -6.33 17.99
C TYR A 3 -58.86 -5.86 18.81
N GLY A 4 -57.90 -6.75 19.03
CA GLY A 4 -56.63 -6.43 19.66
C GLY A 4 -55.57 -6.03 18.64
N LYS A 5 -54.30 -6.04 19.05
CA LYS A 5 -53.17 -5.88 18.12
C LYS A 5 -53.13 -7.03 17.12
N PRO A 6 -52.74 -6.77 15.85
CA PRO A 6 -52.66 -7.82 14.84
C PRO A 6 -51.45 -8.74 15.07
N GLU A 7 -51.59 -9.99 14.60
CA GLU A 7 -50.49 -10.89 14.35
C GLU A 7 -49.96 -10.64 12.93
N TRP A 8 -48.64 -10.49 12.80
CA TRP A 8 -48.00 -10.22 11.53
C TRP A 8 -47.38 -11.47 10.92
N LYS A 9 -47.58 -11.63 9.61
CA LYS A 9 -46.93 -12.67 8.83
C LYS A 9 -46.25 -12.01 7.63
N TRP A 10 -44.92 -12.10 7.59
CA TRP A 10 -44.07 -11.59 6.50
C TRP A 10 -43.80 -12.67 5.46
N SER A 11 -43.63 -12.26 4.21
CA SER A 11 -42.99 -13.09 3.19
C SER A 11 -41.48 -13.25 3.47
N ASP A 12 -40.86 -14.31 2.94
CA ASP A 12 -39.45 -14.58 3.15
C ASP A 12 -38.53 -13.46 2.59
N ASP A 13 -38.96 -12.81 1.51
CA ASP A 13 -38.29 -11.70 0.88
C ASP A 13 -38.59 -10.33 1.50
N LYS A 14 -39.43 -10.30 2.55
CA LYS A 14 -39.89 -9.11 3.29
C LYS A 14 -40.54 -8.02 2.41
N LYS A 15 -41.03 -8.37 1.21
CA LYS A 15 -41.71 -7.43 0.31
C LYS A 15 -43.19 -7.36 0.53
N SER A 16 -43.77 -8.30 1.25
CA SER A 16 -45.17 -8.30 1.64
C SER A 16 -45.36 -8.76 3.08
N ALA A 17 -46.42 -8.29 3.71
CA ALA A 17 -46.82 -8.71 5.04
C ALA A 17 -48.31 -8.68 5.16
N THR A 18 -48.86 -9.59 5.94
CA THR A 18 -50.29 -9.69 6.25
C THR A 18 -50.48 -9.46 7.74
N ALA A 19 -51.39 -8.55 8.12
CA ALA A 19 -51.82 -8.33 9.48
C ALA A 19 -53.12 -9.11 9.72
N THR A 20 -53.16 -9.94 10.76
CA THR A 20 -54.33 -10.73 11.16
C THR A 20 -54.89 -10.20 12.47
N PHE A 21 -56.11 -9.66 12.44
CA PHE A 21 -56.85 -9.17 13.60
C PHE A 21 -57.85 -10.24 14.05
N THR A 22 -57.80 -10.62 15.31
CA THR A 22 -58.71 -11.59 15.92
C THR A 22 -59.58 -10.88 16.96
N CYS A 23 -60.91 -11.05 16.86
CA CYS A 23 -61.83 -10.47 17.83
C CYS A 23 -61.63 -11.07 19.23
N GLU A 24 -61.53 -10.21 20.25
CA GLU A 24 -61.33 -10.62 21.64
C GLU A 24 -62.58 -11.37 22.19
N ASN A 25 -63.76 -10.95 21.74
CA ASN A 25 -65.05 -11.52 22.20
C ASN A 25 -65.40 -12.84 21.52
N ASP A 26 -64.98 -13.04 20.27
CA ASP A 26 -65.25 -14.26 19.51
C ASP A 26 -64.06 -14.54 18.57
N LYS A 27 -63.30 -15.57 18.87
CA LYS A 27 -62.08 -15.94 18.14
C LYS A 27 -62.32 -16.47 16.73
N SER A 28 -63.59 -16.76 16.38
CA SER A 28 -63.92 -17.13 15.00
C SER A 28 -63.96 -15.92 14.06
N HIS A 29 -64.07 -14.71 14.61
CA HIS A 29 -64.07 -13.46 13.84
C HIS A 29 -62.64 -13.00 13.64
N VAL A 30 -62.15 -13.18 12.41
CA VAL A 30 -60.77 -12.88 12.01
C VAL A 30 -60.79 -12.02 10.76
N GLU A 31 -60.09 -10.90 10.80
CA GLU A 31 -59.85 -10.03 9.64
C GLU A 31 -58.39 -10.09 9.23
N LYS A 32 -58.11 -10.22 7.91
CA LYS A 32 -56.79 -10.26 7.33
C LYS A 32 -56.61 -9.14 6.35
N LEU A 33 -55.60 -8.33 6.56
CA LEU A 33 -55.28 -7.20 5.69
C LEU A 33 -53.84 -7.33 5.18
N GLU A 34 -53.67 -7.11 3.87
CA GLU A 34 -52.39 -6.97 3.25
C GLU A 34 -51.79 -5.61 3.59
N ALA A 35 -50.55 -5.60 4.05
CA ALA A 35 -49.85 -4.38 4.44
C ALA A 35 -49.17 -3.70 3.26
N THR A 36 -49.13 -2.37 3.32
CA THR A 36 -48.20 -1.61 2.49
C THR A 36 -46.83 -1.73 3.12
N VAL A 37 -45.83 -2.25 2.37
CA VAL A 37 -44.47 -2.39 2.83
C VAL A 37 -43.61 -1.34 2.17
N THR A 38 -42.84 -0.62 3.00
CA THR A 38 -41.79 0.31 2.57
C THR A 38 -40.46 -0.16 3.09
N SER A 39 -39.36 0.24 2.45
CA SER A 39 -38.01 -0.08 2.92
C SER A 39 -37.12 1.14 2.91
N ASN A 40 -36.22 1.19 3.88
CA ASN A 40 -35.16 2.20 3.96
C ASN A 40 -33.81 1.49 4.19
N THR A 41 -32.81 1.80 3.34
CA THR A 41 -31.49 1.18 3.42
C THR A 41 -30.44 2.22 3.85
N THR A 42 -29.74 1.90 4.92
CA THR A 42 -28.50 2.57 5.34
C THR A 42 -27.32 1.72 4.90
N ALA A 43 -26.43 2.27 4.07
CA ALA A 43 -25.26 1.55 3.59
C ALA A 43 -24.30 1.21 4.74
N ALA A 44 -23.61 0.06 4.64
CA ALA A 44 -22.52 -0.29 5.53
C ALA A 44 -21.32 0.62 5.26
N LYS A 45 -20.53 0.93 6.31
CA LYS A 45 -19.25 1.61 6.25
C LYS A 45 -18.11 0.63 6.50
N CYS A 46 -16.88 1.13 6.60
CA CYS A 46 -15.74 0.28 6.88
C CYS A 46 -15.88 -0.48 8.22
N GLU A 47 -16.35 0.19 9.27
CA GLU A 47 -16.41 -0.34 10.65
C GLU A 47 -17.83 -0.48 11.19
N GLU A 48 -18.82 0.09 10.51
CA GLU A 48 -20.21 0.11 10.94
C GLU A 48 -21.08 -0.73 10.01
N ASP A 49 -21.88 -1.62 10.60
CA ASP A 49 -22.90 -2.35 9.85
C ASP A 49 -23.98 -1.39 9.31
N GLY A 50 -24.36 -1.57 8.07
CA GLY A 50 -25.56 -1.00 7.48
C GLY A 50 -26.78 -1.87 7.75
N ALA A 51 -27.93 -1.43 7.28
CA ALA A 51 -29.16 -2.21 7.37
C ALA A 51 -30.21 -1.79 6.34
N THR A 52 -31.04 -2.74 5.92
CA THR A 52 -32.32 -2.45 5.29
C THR A 52 -33.41 -2.71 6.33
N VAL A 53 -34.20 -1.69 6.63
CA VAL A 53 -35.37 -1.78 7.51
C VAL A 53 -36.62 -1.77 6.64
N TYR A 54 -37.45 -2.80 6.77
CA TYR A 54 -38.74 -2.92 6.12
C TYR A 54 -39.82 -2.55 7.13
N THR A 55 -40.79 -1.72 6.73
CA THR A 55 -41.90 -1.31 7.57
C THR A 55 -43.19 -1.68 6.87
N ALA A 56 -43.98 -2.55 7.48
CA ALA A 56 -45.34 -2.88 7.08
C ALA A 56 -46.32 -1.98 7.80
N THR A 57 -47.31 -1.45 7.10
CA THR A 57 -48.36 -0.60 7.65
C THR A 57 -49.74 -1.04 7.14
N VAL A 58 -50.71 -1.16 8.04
CA VAL A 58 -52.14 -1.31 7.73
C VAL A 58 -52.96 -0.33 8.52
N SER A 59 -54.09 0.13 7.97
CA SER A 59 -55.10 0.91 8.69
C SER A 59 -56.29 0.01 8.95
N PHE A 60 -56.73 -0.11 10.22
CA PHE A 60 -57.89 -0.90 10.64
C PHE A 60 -58.64 -0.16 11.73
N ASP A 61 -59.97 -0.07 11.61
CA ASP A 61 -60.88 0.68 12.49
C ASP A 61 -60.42 2.13 12.78
N GLY A 62 -59.85 2.80 11.75
CA GLY A 62 -59.37 4.18 11.85
C GLY A 62 -58.03 4.35 12.60
N GLN A 63 -57.34 3.24 12.91
CA GLN A 63 -56.03 3.22 13.55
C GLN A 63 -55.00 2.54 12.66
N ASP A 64 -53.79 3.13 12.62
CA ASP A 64 -52.63 2.55 11.93
C ASP A 64 -51.86 1.59 12.82
N TYR A 65 -51.51 0.44 12.26
CA TYR A 65 -50.67 -0.57 12.88
C TYR A 65 -49.45 -0.78 12.03
N THR A 66 -48.30 -0.88 12.67
CA THR A 66 -47.00 -1.08 11.98
C THR A 66 -46.23 -2.22 12.62
N ASP A 67 -45.45 -2.91 11.78
CA ASP A 67 -44.42 -3.86 12.19
C ASP A 67 -43.18 -3.70 11.35
N THR A 68 -42.04 -4.11 11.87
CA THR A 68 -40.75 -3.91 11.20
C THR A 68 -39.90 -5.17 11.16
N GLN A 69 -39.22 -5.37 10.03
CA GLN A 69 -38.16 -6.37 9.85
C GLN A 69 -36.87 -5.70 9.45
N LYS A 70 -35.71 -6.33 9.78
CA LYS A 70 -34.41 -5.75 9.50
C LYS A 70 -33.47 -6.79 8.90
N ASP A 71 -32.77 -6.41 7.83
CA ASP A 71 -31.60 -7.12 7.31
C ASP A 71 -30.34 -6.33 7.62
N VAL A 72 -29.35 -7.00 8.18
CA VAL A 72 -28.06 -6.38 8.49
C VAL A 72 -27.12 -6.54 7.31
N ILE A 73 -26.55 -5.42 6.87
CA ILE A 73 -25.51 -5.36 5.85
C ILE A 73 -24.19 -5.23 6.61
N LYS A 74 -23.37 -6.27 6.58
CA LYS A 74 -22.12 -6.27 7.34
C LYS A 74 -21.16 -5.15 6.90
N ALA A 75 -20.42 -4.61 7.87
CA ALA A 75 -19.34 -3.66 7.65
C ALA A 75 -18.38 -4.16 6.57
N THR A 76 -17.95 -3.27 5.69
CA THR A 76 -17.14 -3.63 4.50
C THR A 76 -15.67 -3.90 4.86
N GLY A 77 -15.24 -3.51 6.05
CA GLY A 77 -13.84 -3.52 6.44
C GLY A 77 -13.02 -2.45 5.71
N HIS A 78 -11.76 -2.35 6.07
CA HIS A 78 -10.81 -1.51 5.37
C HIS A 78 -10.15 -2.28 4.21
N LYS A 79 -10.08 -1.64 3.06
CA LYS A 79 -9.32 -2.10 1.91
C LYS A 79 -8.21 -1.10 1.62
N TYR A 80 -7.00 -1.41 2.03
CA TYR A 80 -5.84 -0.55 1.80
C TYR A 80 -5.16 -0.91 0.46
N GLY A 81 -4.85 0.12 -0.32
CA GLY A 81 -4.08 -0.01 -1.56
C GLY A 81 -2.57 -0.04 -1.31
N LYS A 82 -1.79 0.22 -2.37
CA LYS A 82 -0.34 0.42 -2.23
C LYS A 82 -0.06 1.69 -1.42
N PRO A 83 0.99 1.68 -0.55
CA PRO A 83 1.32 2.84 0.25
C PRO A 83 2.00 3.94 -0.56
N GLU A 84 1.84 5.17 -0.09
CA GLU A 84 2.71 6.28 -0.43
C GLU A 84 3.89 6.29 0.54
N TRP A 85 5.11 6.45 -0.01
CA TRP A 85 6.33 6.42 0.75
C TRP A 85 6.90 7.81 0.98
N LYS A 86 7.31 8.08 2.23
CA LYS A 86 8.03 9.30 2.59
C LYS A 86 9.34 8.91 3.28
N TRP A 87 10.47 9.26 2.65
CA TRP A 87 11.81 9.05 3.16
C TRP A 87 12.35 10.31 3.83
N THR A 88 13.21 10.14 4.82
CA THR A 88 14.06 11.21 5.36
C THR A 88 15.22 11.50 4.39
N ASP A 89 15.80 12.70 4.51
CA ASP A 89 16.87 13.15 3.60
C ASP A 89 18.14 12.28 3.70
N ASP A 90 18.37 11.68 4.88
CA ASP A 90 19.50 10.76 5.12
C ASP A 90 19.22 9.31 4.69
N ASN A 91 18.03 9.01 4.18
CA ASN A 91 17.53 7.69 3.79
C ASN A 91 17.56 6.64 4.91
N LYS A 92 17.68 7.03 6.18
CA LYS A 92 17.75 6.10 7.31
C LYS A 92 16.39 5.74 7.88
N THR A 93 15.38 6.53 7.59
CA THR A 93 13.99 6.23 7.96
C THR A 93 13.05 6.47 6.78
N ALA A 94 11.98 5.71 6.74
CA ALA A 94 10.89 5.89 5.79
C ALA A 94 9.55 5.53 6.44
N THR A 95 8.50 6.20 6.03
CA THR A 95 7.13 5.90 6.43
C THR A 95 6.32 5.53 5.22
N ALA A 96 5.45 4.52 5.39
CA ALA A 96 4.48 4.09 4.40
C ALA A 96 3.09 4.53 4.85
N THR A 97 2.39 5.30 4.03
CA THR A 97 1.04 5.78 4.29
C THR A 97 0.04 5.04 3.41
N PHE A 98 -0.86 4.30 4.03
CA PHE A 98 -1.90 3.52 3.39
C PHE A 98 -3.23 4.26 3.49
N THR A 99 -3.89 4.50 2.37
CA THR A 99 -5.23 5.09 2.31
C THR A 99 -6.26 4.02 1.97
N CYS A 100 -7.34 3.95 2.74
CA CYS A 100 -8.41 3.01 2.49
C CYS A 100 -9.15 3.36 1.18
N GLU A 101 -9.37 2.36 0.33
CA GLU A 101 -10.10 2.53 -0.94
C GLU A 101 -11.61 2.79 -0.72
N ASN A 102 -12.18 2.20 0.34
CA ASN A 102 -13.60 2.33 0.68
C ASN A 102 -13.92 3.70 1.31
N ASP A 103 -12.98 4.27 2.07
CA ASP A 103 -13.13 5.59 2.69
C ASP A 103 -11.75 6.26 2.80
N LYS A 104 -11.54 7.31 2.02
CA LYS A 104 -10.26 8.04 1.94
C LYS A 104 -9.88 8.79 3.22
N SER A 105 -10.81 8.96 4.16
CA SER A 105 -10.51 9.53 5.48
C SER A 105 -9.79 8.54 6.40
N HIS A 106 -9.90 7.25 6.10
CA HIS A 106 -9.21 6.19 6.85
C HIS A 106 -7.79 5.99 6.31
N VAL A 107 -6.83 6.52 7.05
CA VAL A 107 -5.41 6.48 6.72
C VAL A 107 -4.65 5.73 7.80
N LYS A 108 -3.73 4.85 7.41
CA LYS A 108 -2.83 4.13 8.30
C LYS A 108 -1.38 4.40 7.91
N THR A 109 -0.55 4.81 8.88
CA THR A 109 0.87 5.09 8.67
C THR A 109 1.71 4.08 9.44
N GLU A 110 2.69 3.49 8.79
CA GLU A 110 3.63 2.52 9.37
C GLU A 110 5.06 2.97 9.13
N GLU A 111 5.90 2.86 10.17
CA GLU A 111 7.35 3.06 10.02
C GLU A 111 8.00 1.85 9.35
N ALA A 112 8.89 2.10 8.39
CA ALA A 112 9.57 1.05 7.66
C ALA A 112 10.82 0.55 8.37
N LYS A 113 11.06 -0.74 8.27
CA LYS A 113 12.37 -1.30 8.56
C LYS A 113 13.30 -1.04 7.37
N ILE A 114 14.41 -0.35 7.61
CA ILE A 114 15.43 -0.06 6.58
C ILE A 114 16.52 -1.13 6.60
N SER A 115 16.89 -1.57 5.41
CA SER A 115 18.10 -2.34 5.16
C SER A 115 18.99 -1.63 4.15
N GLU A 116 20.31 -1.78 4.28
CA GLU A 116 21.32 -1.13 3.46
C GLU A 116 22.19 -2.18 2.77
N LYS A 117 22.49 -1.95 1.49
CA LYS A 117 23.44 -2.73 0.71
C LYS A 117 24.37 -1.78 -0.04
N SER A 118 25.67 -1.89 0.22
CA SER A 118 26.70 -1.10 -0.44
C SER A 118 27.39 -1.91 -1.55
N GLU A 119 27.74 -1.23 -2.63
CA GLU A 119 28.65 -1.70 -3.66
C GLU A 119 29.84 -0.73 -3.71
N ASP A 120 31.06 -1.26 -3.54
CA ASP A 120 32.27 -0.46 -3.49
C ASP A 120 32.59 0.20 -4.83
N ALA A 121 33.16 1.40 -4.79
CA ALA A 121 33.69 2.06 -5.95
C ALA A 121 34.96 1.39 -6.45
N THR A 122 35.17 1.36 -7.75
CA THR A 122 36.43 0.99 -8.40
C THR A 122 37.08 2.21 -9.04
N CYS A 123 38.21 2.05 -9.68
CA CYS A 123 38.89 3.16 -10.37
C CYS A 123 37.99 3.81 -11.43
N THR A 124 37.16 3.02 -12.12
CA THR A 124 36.38 3.46 -13.27
C THR A 124 34.87 3.40 -13.05
N LYS A 125 34.43 2.68 -12.01
CA LYS A 125 32.99 2.52 -11.70
C LYS A 125 32.69 3.19 -10.36
N ALA A 126 31.65 4.02 -10.32
CA ALA A 126 31.10 4.58 -9.10
C ALA A 126 30.59 3.47 -8.17
N GLY A 127 30.80 3.63 -6.88
CA GLY A 127 30.09 2.83 -5.87
C GLY A 127 28.66 3.29 -5.73
N LYS A 128 27.84 2.52 -5.04
CA LYS A 128 26.45 2.90 -4.72
C LYS A 128 26.01 2.30 -3.40
N VAL A 129 25.06 2.95 -2.76
CA VAL A 129 24.36 2.44 -1.59
C VAL A 129 22.87 2.34 -1.93
N THR A 130 22.30 1.16 -1.73
CA THR A 130 20.87 0.90 -1.91
C THR A 130 20.23 0.74 -0.55
N TYR A 131 19.30 1.62 -0.23
CA TYR A 131 18.43 1.54 0.94
C TYR A 131 17.12 0.90 0.53
N THR A 132 16.64 -0.09 1.31
CA THR A 132 15.36 -0.75 1.10
C THR A 132 14.50 -0.58 2.33
N ALA A 133 13.36 0.10 2.18
CA ALA A 133 12.32 0.21 3.18
C ALA A 133 11.36 -0.96 3.07
N THR A 134 10.95 -1.53 4.19
CA THR A 134 10.02 -2.67 4.24
C THR A 134 9.01 -2.45 5.36
N VAL A 135 7.71 -2.58 5.02
CA VAL A 135 6.59 -2.63 5.99
C VAL A 135 5.74 -3.86 5.73
N LYS A 136 4.99 -4.28 6.76
CA LYS A 136 3.98 -5.34 6.64
C LYS A 136 2.63 -4.82 7.08
N LEU A 137 1.60 -5.01 6.26
CA LEU A 137 0.23 -4.67 6.58
C LEU A 137 -0.69 -5.81 6.15
N ASN A 138 -1.55 -6.28 7.06
CA ASN A 138 -2.53 -7.35 6.82
C ASN A 138 -1.93 -8.63 6.20
N GLY A 139 -0.68 -8.97 6.57
CA GLY A 139 0.03 -10.15 6.07
C GLY A 139 0.79 -9.94 4.75
N GLU A 140 0.58 -8.82 4.07
CA GLU A 140 1.32 -8.44 2.87
C GLU A 140 2.57 -7.62 3.20
N THR A 141 3.60 -7.74 2.36
CA THR A 141 4.86 -7.02 2.50
C THR A 141 4.99 -6.01 1.36
N TYR A 142 5.26 -4.77 1.74
CA TYR A 142 5.47 -3.65 0.82
C TYR A 142 6.90 -3.15 0.95
N THR A 143 7.53 -2.83 -0.17
CA THR A 143 8.91 -2.34 -0.22
C THR A 143 9.03 -1.15 -1.13
N ASP A 144 9.97 -0.27 -0.78
CA ASP A 144 10.44 0.82 -1.64
C ASP A 144 11.96 0.95 -1.52
N THR A 145 12.61 1.53 -2.54
CA THR A 145 14.08 1.62 -2.59
C THR A 145 14.56 3.01 -2.95
N LYS A 146 15.67 3.41 -2.31
CA LYS A 146 16.45 4.59 -2.67
C LYS A 146 17.87 4.17 -2.99
N VAL A 147 18.42 4.69 -4.07
CA VAL A 147 19.82 4.47 -4.47
C VAL A 147 20.56 5.79 -4.38
N VAL A 148 21.70 5.76 -3.72
CA VAL A 148 22.63 6.88 -3.64
C VAL A 148 23.91 6.46 -4.37
N ASP A 149 24.19 7.13 -5.47
CA ASP A 149 25.39 6.90 -6.24
C ASP A 149 26.57 7.68 -5.63
N GLY A 150 27.71 7.02 -5.52
CA GLY A 150 28.98 7.63 -5.17
C GLY A 150 29.74 8.13 -6.41
N THR A 151 31.04 8.22 -6.29
CA THR A 151 31.95 8.55 -7.39
C THR A 151 32.94 7.42 -7.61
N ALA A 152 33.45 7.27 -8.84
CA ALA A 152 34.57 6.39 -9.12
C ALA A 152 35.84 6.93 -8.42
N LEU A 153 36.71 6.01 -7.96
CA LEU A 153 37.91 6.38 -7.22
C LEU A 153 38.96 7.08 -8.08
N GLY A 154 38.86 6.93 -9.41
CA GLY A 154 39.90 7.34 -10.33
C GLY A 154 41.16 6.43 -10.25
N HIS A 155 42.07 6.62 -11.16
CA HIS A 155 43.38 5.95 -11.12
C HIS A 155 44.37 6.76 -10.29
N ASP A 156 45.18 6.06 -9.50
CA ASP A 156 46.33 6.59 -8.76
C ASP A 156 47.61 5.96 -9.33
N TYR A 157 48.12 6.56 -10.40
CA TYR A 157 49.27 6.05 -11.10
C TYR A 157 50.58 6.44 -10.44
N LYS A 158 51.48 5.47 -10.29
CA LYS A 158 52.85 5.65 -9.83
C LYS A 158 53.77 4.94 -10.80
N VAL A 159 55.01 5.44 -10.91
CA VAL A 159 56.04 4.75 -11.70
C VAL A 159 56.27 3.36 -11.11
N SER A 160 56.27 2.34 -11.97
CA SER A 160 56.49 0.96 -11.57
C SER A 160 57.88 0.81 -10.89
N GLU A 161 57.86 0.29 -9.66
CA GLU A 161 59.15 0.00 -8.95
C GLU A 161 59.95 -1.10 -9.65
N LYS A 162 59.28 -2.03 -10.32
CA LYS A 162 59.90 -3.16 -11.01
C LYS A 162 60.48 -2.77 -12.37
N ASP A 163 59.74 -1.99 -13.16
CA ASP A 163 60.07 -1.68 -14.56
C ASP A 163 60.75 -0.29 -14.71
N GLY A 164 60.50 0.61 -13.75
CA GLY A 164 61.14 1.93 -13.65
C GLY A 164 61.17 2.71 -14.97
N TRP A 165 62.25 3.44 -15.16
CA TRP A 165 62.56 4.12 -16.39
C TRP A 165 63.37 3.23 -17.32
N LYS A 166 62.94 3.04 -18.57
CA LYS A 166 63.65 2.33 -19.63
C LYS A 166 64.23 3.35 -20.58
N TRP A 167 65.57 3.36 -20.67
CA TRP A 167 66.33 4.24 -21.56
C TRP A 167 66.74 3.49 -22.83
N THR A 168 66.53 4.13 -23.95
CA THR A 168 66.90 3.62 -25.27
C THR A 168 67.74 4.67 -25.95
N ALA A 169 68.97 4.28 -26.42
CA ALA A 169 69.80 5.14 -27.23
C ALA A 169 69.53 4.94 -28.72
N ASP A 170 69.24 6.02 -29.44
CA ASP A 170 69.15 6.05 -30.89
C ASP A 170 70.23 6.95 -31.48
N LYS A 171 70.99 6.44 -32.46
CA LYS A 171 72.11 7.13 -33.04
C LYS A 171 71.71 8.41 -33.78
N GLU A 172 70.51 8.52 -34.22
CA GLU A 172 69.97 9.68 -35.00
C GLU A 172 69.18 10.60 -34.15
N LYS A 173 68.40 10.08 -33.17
CA LYS A 173 67.43 10.82 -32.34
C LYS A 173 67.89 11.07 -30.90
N GLY A 174 69.07 10.53 -30.50
CA GLY A 174 69.54 10.67 -29.14
C GLY A 174 68.94 9.62 -28.19
N TYR A 175 68.62 10.02 -26.95
CA TYR A 175 68.07 9.13 -25.95
C TYR A 175 66.53 9.31 -25.86
N THR A 176 65.85 8.21 -25.70
CA THR A 176 64.44 8.22 -25.29
C THR A 176 64.28 7.51 -23.94
N ALA A 177 63.42 8.02 -23.10
CA ALA A 177 63.11 7.41 -21.81
C ALA A 177 61.60 7.12 -21.74
N VAL A 178 61.26 5.91 -21.36
CA VAL A 178 59.89 5.48 -21.14
C VAL A 178 59.73 5.01 -19.72
N ALA A 179 58.70 5.49 -19.03
CA ALA A 179 58.32 4.99 -17.72
C ALA A 179 56.97 4.29 -17.79
N THR A 180 56.89 3.12 -17.18
CA THR A 180 55.63 2.43 -17.00
C THR A 180 54.94 2.92 -15.72
N PHE A 181 53.76 3.51 -15.84
CA PHE A 181 52.94 3.90 -14.72
C PHE A 181 51.94 2.80 -14.39
N VAL A 182 51.81 2.43 -13.12
CA VAL A 182 50.90 1.40 -12.64
C VAL A 182 49.97 2.01 -11.61
N CYS A 183 48.65 1.82 -11.80
CA CYS A 183 47.68 2.24 -10.80
C CYS A 183 47.83 1.43 -9.51
N SER A 184 47.99 2.10 -8.38
CA SER A 184 48.15 1.46 -7.07
C SER A 184 46.91 0.65 -6.66
N ARG A 185 45.70 1.05 -7.14
CA ARG A 185 44.42 0.45 -6.78
C ARG A 185 44.05 -0.76 -7.66
N CYS A 186 44.05 -0.61 -9.00
CA CYS A 186 43.53 -1.63 -9.92
C CYS A 186 44.57 -2.33 -10.77
N LYS A 187 45.87 -1.91 -10.64
CA LYS A 187 46.99 -2.46 -11.41
C LYS A 187 46.93 -2.18 -12.92
N ASP A 188 46.00 -1.36 -13.36
CA ASP A 188 46.03 -0.83 -14.73
C ASP A 188 47.33 -0.09 -14.99
N SER A 189 47.88 -0.19 -16.19
CA SER A 189 49.21 0.35 -16.50
C SER A 189 49.28 0.96 -17.91
N HIS A 190 50.08 1.98 -18.05
CA HIS A 190 50.43 2.58 -19.34
C HIS A 190 51.81 3.15 -19.33
N ASP A 191 52.40 3.23 -20.51
CA ASP A 191 53.72 3.78 -20.72
C ASP A 191 53.63 5.27 -21.11
N VAL A 192 54.56 6.05 -20.54
CA VAL A 192 54.71 7.47 -20.86
C VAL A 192 56.13 7.71 -21.32
N THR A 193 56.28 8.27 -22.53
CA THR A 193 57.59 8.67 -23.06
C THR A 193 57.93 10.07 -22.54
N ALA A 194 59.13 10.21 -21.97
CA ALA A 194 59.63 11.48 -21.51
C ALA A 194 60.34 12.23 -22.63
N ASP A 195 60.17 13.56 -22.62
CA ASP A 195 61.01 14.47 -23.44
C ASP A 195 62.39 14.56 -22.78
N VAL A 196 63.36 14.08 -23.51
CA VAL A 196 64.79 14.15 -23.07
C VAL A 196 65.42 15.40 -23.70
N LYS A 197 65.82 16.35 -22.84
CA LYS A 197 66.51 17.58 -23.27
C LYS A 197 67.98 17.44 -23.01
#